data_6b23cef6d6057b84209a100e9de96847
#
_entry.id   6b23cef6d6057b84209a100e9de96847
#
_cell.length_a   1.000
_cell.length_b   1.000
_cell.length_c   1.000
_cell.angle_alpha   90.00
_cell.angle_beta   90.00
_cell.angle_gamma   90.00
#
_symmetry.space_group_name_H-M   'P 1'
#
loop_
_entity.id
_entity.type
_entity.pdbx_description
1 polymer ?
#
loop_
_entity_poly.entity_id
_entity_poly.type
_entity_poly.pdbx_seq_one_letter_code
_entity_poly.pdbx_strand_id
1 'polypeptide(L)'
;MIISAAKWQTGATFITFALSLLQLTVLARVFDAKAFGYLAIVMVSVNIYQTLSDLGMANYLVFVQKVSDALNSTVFWICAFAGLVLCLCMQLTSGLIENYYDMQGLGQLLNIAALALIPVSLGAQLQARYMLEFKLSALAKFDIIAKLISTSFVVITVTTLGFELDAVVLGVVLSASVKLL
;
A
#
# COMPACT_ATOMS: atom_id res chain seq x y z
N MET A 1 -14.59 -8.22 24.56
CA MET A 1 -14.53 -7.69 23.19
C MET A 1 -13.10 -7.32 22.74
N ILE A 2 -12.33 -6.54 23.50
CA ILE A 2 -10.97 -6.11 23.13
C ILE A 2 -10.00 -7.28 22.90
N ILE A 3 -10.02 -8.30 23.78
CA ILE A 3 -9.15 -9.49 23.67
C ILE A 3 -9.44 -10.30 22.40
N SER A 4 -10.70 -10.39 21.99
CA SER A 4 -11.08 -11.10 20.76
C SER A 4 -10.60 -10.31 19.51
N ALA A 5 -10.72 -8.99 19.52
CA ALA A 5 -10.23 -8.13 18.43
C ALA A 5 -8.70 -8.19 18.30
N ALA A 6 -7.97 -8.20 19.43
CA ALA A 6 -6.53 -8.35 19.44
C ALA A 6 -6.08 -9.71 18.88
N LYS A 7 -6.74 -10.81 19.24
CA LYS A 7 -6.46 -12.15 18.69
C LYS A 7 -6.65 -12.19 17.17
N TRP A 8 -7.72 -11.57 16.65
CA TRP A 8 -7.97 -11.49 15.21
C TRP A 8 -6.90 -10.68 14.49
N GLN A 9 -6.49 -9.55 15.06
CA GLN A 9 -5.44 -8.71 14.49
C GLN A 9 -4.09 -9.44 14.44
N THR A 10 -3.73 -10.12 15.54
CA THR A 10 -2.49 -10.92 15.60
C THR A 10 -2.54 -12.08 14.58
N GLY A 11 -3.65 -12.80 14.50
CA GLY A 11 -3.83 -13.87 13.51
C GLY A 11 -3.72 -13.36 12.07
N ALA A 12 -4.33 -12.22 11.76
CA ALA A 12 -4.24 -11.59 10.44
C ALA A 12 -2.80 -11.20 10.09
N THR A 13 -2.06 -10.64 11.06
CA THR A 13 -0.64 -10.30 10.87
C THR A 13 0.21 -11.53 10.54
N PHE A 14 -0.01 -12.64 11.23
CA PHE A 14 0.69 -13.90 10.91
C PHE A 14 0.37 -14.41 9.51
N ILE A 15 -0.90 -14.39 9.11
CA ILE A 15 -1.33 -14.83 7.77
C ILE A 15 -0.72 -13.93 6.68
N THR A 16 -0.80 -12.62 6.84
CA THR A 16 -0.23 -11.67 5.87
C THR A 16 1.29 -11.76 5.80
N PHE A 17 1.96 -12.04 6.92
CA PHE A 17 3.40 -12.31 6.96
C PHE A 17 3.75 -13.60 6.22
N ALA A 18 3.03 -14.70 6.46
CA ALA A 18 3.24 -15.96 5.75
C ALA A 18 3.04 -15.82 4.24
N LEU A 19 2.00 -15.08 3.80
CA LEU A 19 1.77 -14.76 2.40
C LEU A 19 2.90 -13.92 1.80
N SER A 20 3.46 -12.98 2.58
CA SER A 20 4.60 -12.17 2.13
C SER A 20 5.87 -13.02 1.96
N LEU A 21 6.13 -13.97 2.87
CA LEU A 21 7.23 -14.91 2.74
C LEU A 21 7.06 -15.82 1.52
N LEU A 22 5.84 -16.32 1.30
CA LEU A 22 5.53 -17.13 0.12
C LEU A 22 5.77 -16.33 -1.16
N GLN A 23 5.25 -15.10 -1.24
CA GLN A 23 5.47 -14.20 -2.37
C GLN A 23 6.97 -13.96 -2.59
N LEU A 24 7.73 -13.63 -1.53
CA LEU A 24 9.17 -13.41 -1.60
C LEU A 24 9.91 -14.66 -2.09
N THR A 25 9.53 -15.85 -1.62
CA THR A 25 10.14 -17.12 -2.03
C THR A 25 9.92 -17.39 -3.53
N VAL A 26 8.74 -17.10 -4.04
CA VAL A 26 8.45 -17.26 -5.48
C VAL A 26 9.26 -16.23 -6.28
N LEU A 27 9.27 -14.97 -5.86
CA LEU A 27 10.03 -13.92 -6.54
C LEU A 27 11.53 -14.21 -6.54
N ALA A 28 12.08 -14.75 -5.45
CA ALA A 28 13.50 -15.11 -5.36
C ALA A 28 13.93 -16.28 -6.29
N ARG A 29 12.97 -17.04 -6.80
CA ARG A 29 13.26 -18.08 -7.81
C ARG A 29 13.23 -17.56 -9.25
N VAL A 30 12.53 -16.45 -9.47
CA VAL A 30 12.32 -15.90 -10.83
C VAL A 30 13.24 -14.71 -11.08
N PHE A 31 13.47 -13.88 -10.07
CA PHE A 31 14.22 -12.64 -10.20
C PHE A 31 15.68 -12.78 -9.73
N ASP A 32 16.56 -12.07 -10.42
CA ASP A 32 17.95 -11.90 -10.03
C ASP A 32 18.14 -10.85 -8.93
N ALA A 33 19.36 -10.73 -8.39
CA ALA A 33 19.68 -9.76 -7.36
C ALA A 33 19.47 -8.30 -7.82
N LYS A 34 19.64 -8.03 -9.12
CA LYS A 34 19.44 -6.69 -9.69
C LYS A 34 17.97 -6.30 -9.63
N ALA A 35 17.06 -7.20 -9.98
CA ALA A 35 15.62 -6.99 -9.91
C ALA A 35 15.14 -6.69 -8.49
N PHE A 36 15.70 -7.38 -7.47
CA PHE A 36 15.45 -7.06 -6.07
C PHE A 36 15.93 -5.66 -5.69
N GLY A 37 17.04 -5.18 -6.27
CA GLY A 37 17.50 -3.80 -6.11
C GLY A 37 16.47 -2.78 -6.58
N TYR A 38 15.87 -2.99 -7.77
CA TYR A 38 14.77 -2.15 -8.28
C TYR A 38 13.58 -2.13 -7.33
N LEU A 39 13.13 -3.31 -6.91
CA LEU A 39 11.99 -3.42 -5.99
C LEU A 39 12.25 -2.76 -4.64
N ALA A 40 13.46 -2.88 -4.11
CA ALA A 40 13.84 -2.24 -2.86
C ALA A 40 13.73 -0.71 -2.95
N ILE A 41 14.25 -0.09 -4.01
CA ILE A 41 14.19 1.36 -4.22
C ILE A 41 12.73 1.80 -4.39
N VAL A 42 11.94 1.08 -5.20
CA VAL A 42 10.51 1.37 -5.38
C VAL A 42 9.77 1.31 -4.05
N MET A 43 9.96 0.25 -3.26
CA MET A 43 9.30 0.09 -1.96
C MET A 43 9.70 1.16 -0.94
N VAL A 44 10.98 1.52 -0.87
CA VAL A 44 11.47 2.59 0.00
C VAL A 44 10.84 3.93 -0.41
N SER A 45 10.82 4.24 -1.71
CA SER A 45 10.22 5.46 -2.24
C SER A 45 8.73 5.52 -1.89
N VAL A 46 7.97 4.45 -2.18
CA VAL A 46 6.54 4.37 -1.84
C VAL A 46 6.32 4.58 -0.34
N ASN A 47 7.11 3.94 0.53
CA ASN A 47 6.97 4.07 1.98
C ASN A 47 7.23 5.50 2.47
N ILE A 48 8.21 6.22 1.90
CA ILE A 48 8.47 7.62 2.22
C ILE A 48 7.24 8.47 1.87
N TYR A 49 6.72 8.35 0.66
CA TYR A 49 5.55 9.11 0.22
C TYR A 49 4.28 8.73 0.99
N GLN A 50 4.09 7.45 1.35
CA GLN A 50 2.99 7.01 2.21
C GLN A 50 3.07 7.63 3.60
N THR A 51 4.25 7.66 4.21
CA THR A 51 4.45 8.29 5.51
C THR A 51 4.12 9.79 5.47
N LEU A 52 4.47 10.46 4.38
CA LEU A 52 4.10 11.85 4.14
C LEU A 52 2.58 12.00 3.91
N SER A 53 1.94 11.04 3.23
CA SER A 53 0.50 11.05 2.98
C SER A 53 -0.32 10.93 4.26
N ASP A 54 0.17 10.18 5.24
CA ASP A 54 -0.55 9.97 6.50
C ASP A 54 -0.77 11.26 7.29
N LEU A 55 0.11 12.29 7.16
CA LEU A 55 0.02 13.64 7.74
C LEU A 55 -0.60 13.70 9.16
N GLY A 56 -0.67 12.57 9.86
CA GLY A 56 -1.33 12.44 11.15
C GLY A 56 -2.86 12.56 11.12
N MET A 57 -3.50 12.61 9.94
CA MET A 57 -4.95 12.77 9.81
C MET A 57 -5.73 11.59 10.41
N ALA A 58 -5.23 10.36 10.24
CA ALA A 58 -5.80 9.18 10.89
C ALA A 58 -5.74 9.33 12.42
N ASN A 59 -4.60 9.77 12.95
CA ASN A 59 -4.41 10.02 14.38
C ASN A 59 -5.28 11.16 14.88
N TYR A 60 -5.45 12.22 14.09
CA TYR A 60 -6.34 13.34 14.42
C TYR A 60 -7.80 12.89 14.54
N LEU A 61 -8.30 12.10 13.61
CA LEU A 61 -9.66 11.54 13.66
C LEU A 61 -9.87 10.68 14.92
N VAL A 62 -8.89 9.85 15.26
CA VAL A 62 -8.94 9.01 16.47
C VAL A 62 -8.93 9.88 17.73
N PHE A 63 -8.20 10.99 17.73
CA PHE A 63 -8.13 11.92 18.88
C PHE A 63 -9.44 12.67 19.11
N VAL A 64 -10.11 13.14 18.04
CA VAL A 64 -11.35 13.95 18.15
C VAL A 64 -12.55 13.14 18.63
N GLN A 65 -12.56 11.81 18.46
CA GLN A 65 -13.60 10.84 18.89
C GLN A 65 -15.06 11.12 18.45
N LYS A 66 -15.42 12.38 18.19
CA LYS A 66 -16.73 12.81 17.67
C LYS A 66 -16.56 13.40 16.28
N VAL A 67 -16.73 12.58 15.27
CA VAL A 67 -16.59 13.01 13.87
C VAL A 67 -17.98 13.42 13.38
N SER A 68 -18.18 14.71 13.08
CA SER A 68 -19.37 15.18 12.37
C SER A 68 -19.25 14.82 10.88
N ASP A 69 -20.40 14.70 10.20
CA ASP A 69 -20.40 14.37 8.75
C ASP A 69 -19.65 15.43 7.94
N ALA A 70 -19.72 16.70 8.33
CA ALA A 70 -18.98 17.78 7.69
C ALA A 70 -17.46 17.62 7.85
N LEU A 71 -16.99 17.26 9.05
CA LEU A 71 -15.56 16.99 9.31
C LEU A 71 -15.07 15.79 8.50
N ASN A 72 -15.88 14.74 8.44
CA ASN A 72 -15.54 13.52 7.67
C ASN A 72 -15.38 13.82 6.17
N SER A 73 -16.29 14.63 5.60
CA SER A 73 -16.18 15.07 4.21
C SER A 73 -14.95 15.94 3.96
N THR A 74 -14.63 16.85 4.87
CA THR A 74 -13.47 17.72 4.74
C THR A 74 -12.16 16.91 4.77
N VAL A 75 -12.04 15.96 5.71
CA VAL A 75 -10.86 15.09 5.81
C VAL A 75 -10.72 14.23 4.57
N PHE A 76 -11.84 13.71 4.02
CA PHE A 76 -11.81 12.94 2.77
C PHE A 76 -11.18 13.74 1.62
N TRP A 77 -11.63 14.96 1.40
CA TRP A 77 -11.10 15.81 0.33
C TRP A 77 -9.62 16.19 0.55
N ILE A 78 -9.22 16.44 1.81
CA ILE A 78 -7.82 16.73 2.14
C ILE A 78 -6.94 15.48 1.84
N CYS A 79 -7.37 14.29 2.26
CA CYS A 79 -6.64 13.05 1.97
C CYS A 79 -6.58 12.76 0.46
N ALA A 80 -7.68 12.97 -0.27
CA ALA A 80 -7.72 12.81 -1.72
C ALA A 80 -6.75 13.75 -2.43
N PHE A 81 -6.76 15.02 -2.05
CA PHE A 81 -5.86 16.02 -2.60
C PHE A 81 -4.40 15.75 -2.26
N ALA A 82 -4.11 15.40 -1.01
CA ALA A 82 -2.77 15.01 -0.58
C ALA A 82 -2.24 13.81 -1.36
N GLY A 83 -3.05 12.75 -1.53
CA GLY A 83 -2.69 11.57 -2.32
C GLY A 83 -2.39 11.92 -3.78
N LEU A 84 -3.18 12.80 -4.39
CA LEU A 84 -2.97 13.24 -5.77
C LEU A 84 -1.69 14.08 -5.89
N VAL A 85 -1.46 15.03 -4.98
CA VAL A 85 -0.25 15.86 -4.98
C VAL A 85 0.99 14.98 -4.79
N LEU A 86 0.98 14.05 -3.85
CA LEU A 86 2.11 13.14 -3.60
C LEU A 86 2.35 12.18 -4.77
N CYS A 87 1.28 11.70 -5.43
CA CYS A 87 1.40 10.93 -6.66
C CYS A 87 2.13 11.74 -7.75
N LEU A 88 1.72 12.98 -7.99
CA LEU A 88 2.38 13.86 -8.94
C LEU A 88 3.83 14.15 -8.54
N CYS A 89 4.10 14.44 -7.27
CA CYS A 89 5.45 14.64 -6.77
C CYS A 89 6.35 13.42 -7.02
N MET A 90 5.84 12.22 -6.75
CA MET A 90 6.60 10.99 -6.99
C MET A 90 6.86 10.79 -8.49
N GLN A 91 5.89 11.06 -9.37
CA GLN A 91 6.08 10.98 -10.82
C GLN A 91 7.12 11.99 -11.31
N LEU A 92 7.09 13.24 -10.83
CA LEU A 92 8.07 14.27 -11.19
C LEU A 92 9.49 13.94 -10.69
N THR A 93 9.61 13.30 -9.54
CA THR A 93 10.90 12.90 -8.97
C THR A 93 11.42 11.56 -9.51
N SER A 94 10.60 10.77 -10.20
CA SER A 94 10.96 9.43 -10.69
C SER A 94 12.18 9.44 -11.59
N GLY A 95 12.28 10.41 -12.51
CA GLY A 95 13.44 10.56 -13.40
C GLY A 95 14.71 11.00 -12.67
N LEU A 96 14.59 11.80 -11.60
CA LEU A 96 15.74 12.18 -10.76
C LEU A 96 16.28 10.97 -10.00
N ILE A 97 15.39 10.13 -9.48
CA ILE A 97 15.75 8.89 -8.77
C ILE A 97 16.42 7.91 -9.74
N GLU A 98 15.87 7.73 -10.94
CA GLU A 98 16.44 6.87 -11.99
C GLU A 98 17.88 7.30 -12.34
N ASN A 99 18.09 8.60 -12.57
CA ASN A 99 19.40 9.14 -12.89
C ASN A 99 20.39 9.04 -11.72
N TYR A 100 19.91 9.21 -10.49
CA TYR A 100 20.76 9.12 -9.29
C TYR A 100 21.31 7.72 -9.05
N TYR A 101 20.48 6.70 -9.28
CA TYR A 101 20.86 5.30 -9.09
C TYR A 101 21.46 4.66 -10.35
N ASP A 102 21.47 5.37 -11.49
CA ASP A 102 21.92 4.87 -12.80
C ASP A 102 21.24 3.53 -13.19
N MET A 103 19.94 3.44 -12.91
CA MET A 103 19.12 2.25 -13.14
C MET A 103 18.04 2.51 -14.19
N GLN A 104 18.31 2.19 -15.46
CA GLN A 104 17.37 2.38 -16.57
C GLN A 104 16.05 1.62 -16.35
N GLY A 105 14.93 2.32 -16.53
CA GLY A 105 13.58 1.77 -16.34
C GLY A 105 13.03 1.88 -14.91
N LEU A 106 13.84 2.34 -13.94
CA LEU A 106 13.37 2.55 -12.56
C LEU A 106 12.26 3.61 -12.48
N GLY A 107 12.38 4.68 -13.28
CA GLY A 107 11.39 5.75 -13.33
C GLY A 107 10.02 5.26 -13.78
N GLN A 108 9.95 4.31 -14.72
CA GLN A 108 8.70 3.71 -15.14
C GLN A 108 8.05 2.92 -13.99
N LEU A 109 8.82 2.13 -13.26
CA LEU A 109 8.32 1.40 -12.08
C LEU A 109 7.82 2.34 -10.99
N LEU A 110 8.53 3.43 -10.73
CA LEU A 110 8.13 4.47 -9.78
C LEU A 110 6.84 5.17 -10.20
N ASN A 111 6.67 5.46 -11.51
CA ASN A 111 5.44 6.05 -12.04
C ASN A 111 4.22 5.15 -11.85
N ILE A 112 4.38 3.84 -12.07
CA ILE A 112 3.32 2.86 -11.81
C ILE A 112 3.03 2.79 -10.30
N ALA A 113 4.07 2.72 -9.47
CA ALA A 113 3.95 2.66 -8.02
C ALA A 113 3.27 3.91 -7.42
N ALA A 114 3.51 5.08 -8.00
CA ALA A 114 2.90 6.35 -7.59
C ALA A 114 1.37 6.30 -7.60
N LEU A 115 0.77 5.54 -8.51
CA LEU A 115 -0.69 5.37 -8.58
C LEU A 115 -1.26 4.71 -7.32
N ALA A 116 -0.46 3.95 -6.56
CA ALA A 116 -0.89 3.36 -5.29
C ALA A 116 -1.12 4.41 -4.19
N LEU A 117 -0.51 5.60 -4.30
CA LEU A 117 -0.63 6.64 -3.28
C LEU A 117 -2.05 7.19 -3.18
N ILE A 118 -2.80 7.24 -4.29
CA ILE A 118 -4.18 7.71 -4.30
C ILE A 118 -5.10 6.79 -3.46
N PRO A 119 -5.22 5.49 -3.75
CA PRO A 119 -6.05 4.63 -2.93
C PRO A 119 -5.53 4.47 -1.49
N VAL A 120 -4.22 4.54 -1.25
CA VAL A 120 -3.66 4.49 0.11
C VAL A 120 -4.11 5.68 0.94
N SER A 121 -4.01 6.90 0.42
CA SER A 121 -4.41 8.11 1.15
C SER A 121 -5.92 8.14 1.46
N LEU A 122 -6.75 7.68 0.53
CA LEU A 122 -8.19 7.53 0.74
C LEU A 122 -8.50 6.41 1.76
N GLY A 123 -7.76 5.31 1.69
CA GLY A 123 -7.91 4.17 2.61
C GLY A 123 -7.56 4.52 4.06
N ALA A 124 -6.63 5.43 4.29
CA ALA A 124 -6.23 5.86 5.63
C ALA A 124 -7.41 6.43 6.44
N GLN A 125 -8.30 7.21 5.82
CA GLN A 125 -9.50 7.74 6.46
C GLN A 125 -10.49 6.63 6.82
N LEU A 126 -10.74 5.69 5.88
CA LEU A 126 -11.63 4.56 6.14
C LEU A 126 -11.10 3.69 7.28
N GLN A 127 -9.81 3.44 7.29
CA GLN A 127 -9.14 2.69 8.35
C GLN A 127 -9.30 3.39 9.72
N ALA A 128 -9.11 4.70 9.80
CA ALA A 128 -9.32 5.48 11.02
C ALA A 128 -10.75 5.36 11.54
N ARG A 129 -11.76 5.40 10.66
CA ARG A 129 -13.16 5.21 11.01
C ARG A 129 -13.45 3.83 11.59
N TYR A 130 -12.95 2.76 10.97
CA TYR A 130 -13.09 1.40 11.51
C TYR A 130 -12.38 1.24 12.86
N MET A 131 -11.26 1.93 13.08
CA MET A 131 -10.59 1.96 14.37
C MET A 131 -11.44 2.64 15.45
N LEU A 132 -12.08 3.77 15.14
CA LEU A 132 -13.01 4.46 16.05
C LEU A 132 -14.21 3.60 16.43
N GLU A 133 -14.76 2.84 15.50
CA GLU A 133 -15.88 1.93 15.73
C GLU A 133 -15.45 0.60 16.39
N PHE A 134 -14.18 0.45 16.78
CA PHE A 134 -13.60 -0.80 17.32
C PHE A 134 -13.83 -2.03 16.44
N LYS A 135 -14.02 -1.85 15.13
CA LYS A 135 -14.24 -2.94 14.17
C LYS A 135 -12.92 -3.49 13.61
N LEU A 136 -11.93 -3.71 14.50
CA LEU A 136 -10.59 -4.19 14.14
C LEU A 136 -10.62 -5.56 13.43
N SER A 137 -11.61 -6.40 13.74
CA SER A 137 -11.76 -7.70 13.06
C SER A 137 -12.16 -7.55 11.58
N ALA A 138 -12.89 -6.51 11.22
CA ALA A 138 -13.23 -6.23 9.84
C ALA A 138 -11.98 -5.76 9.06
N LEU A 139 -11.21 -4.84 9.63
CA LEU A 139 -9.93 -4.39 9.06
C LEU A 139 -8.98 -5.58 8.81
N ALA A 140 -8.84 -6.47 9.80
CA ALA A 140 -8.00 -7.65 9.67
C ALA A 140 -8.42 -8.55 8.51
N LYS A 141 -9.73 -8.71 8.26
CA LYS A 141 -10.25 -9.48 7.12
C LYS A 141 -9.94 -8.80 5.79
N PHE A 142 -10.15 -7.49 5.70
CA PHE A 142 -9.80 -6.73 4.50
C PHE A 142 -8.30 -6.80 4.18
N ASP A 143 -7.44 -6.71 5.19
CA ASP A 143 -6.00 -6.86 5.01
C ASP A 143 -5.61 -8.24 4.46
N ILE A 144 -6.20 -9.31 4.98
CA ILE A 144 -5.96 -10.67 4.49
C ILE A 144 -6.45 -10.81 3.05
N ILE A 145 -7.66 -10.36 2.74
CA ILE A 145 -8.25 -10.47 1.39
C ILE A 145 -7.41 -9.68 0.38
N ALA A 146 -7.07 -8.43 0.70
CA ALA A 146 -6.24 -7.60 -0.16
C ALA A 146 -4.86 -8.24 -0.41
N LYS A 147 -4.25 -8.80 0.63
CA LYS A 147 -2.96 -9.49 0.52
C LYS A 147 -3.07 -10.78 -0.30
N LEU A 148 -4.12 -11.58 -0.12
CA LEU A 148 -4.36 -12.78 -0.91
C LEU A 148 -4.53 -12.45 -2.40
N ILE A 149 -5.38 -11.48 -2.73
CA ILE A 149 -5.62 -11.05 -4.12
C ILE A 149 -4.31 -10.57 -4.75
N SER A 150 -3.59 -9.67 -4.05
CA SER A 150 -2.32 -9.14 -4.55
C SER A 150 -1.27 -10.22 -4.74
N THR A 151 -1.09 -11.12 -3.75
CA THR A 151 -0.11 -12.20 -3.84
C THR A 151 -0.46 -13.17 -4.96
N SER A 152 -1.72 -13.56 -5.10
CA SER A 152 -2.18 -14.45 -6.19
C SER A 152 -1.97 -13.79 -7.55
N PHE A 153 -2.30 -12.50 -7.69
CA PHE A 153 -2.07 -11.74 -8.91
C PHE A 153 -0.59 -11.72 -9.29
N VAL A 154 0.29 -11.35 -8.36
CA VAL A 154 1.73 -11.28 -8.60
C VAL A 154 2.29 -12.65 -8.97
N VAL A 155 1.95 -13.70 -8.21
CA VAL A 155 2.45 -15.06 -8.47
C VAL A 155 1.99 -15.55 -9.86
N ILE A 156 0.72 -15.40 -10.18
CA ILE A 156 0.19 -15.83 -11.49
C ILE A 156 0.85 -15.04 -12.62
N THR A 157 0.93 -13.72 -12.51
CA THR A 157 1.44 -12.87 -13.58
C THR A 157 2.93 -13.11 -13.83
N VAL A 158 3.72 -13.27 -12.77
CA VAL A 158 5.16 -13.55 -12.88
C VAL A 158 5.41 -14.96 -13.44
N THR A 159 4.60 -15.96 -13.06
CA THR A 159 4.86 -17.36 -13.50
C THR A 159 4.28 -17.68 -14.86
N THR A 160 3.18 -17.02 -15.30
CA THR A 160 2.48 -17.40 -16.54
C THR A 160 2.70 -16.40 -17.68
N LEU A 161 2.78 -15.11 -17.39
CA LEU A 161 2.82 -14.06 -18.42
C LEU A 161 4.23 -13.48 -18.64
N GLY A 162 5.20 -13.85 -17.81
CA GLY A 162 6.57 -13.36 -17.95
C GLY A 162 6.71 -11.83 -17.72
N PHE A 163 5.67 -11.19 -17.14
CA PHE A 163 5.76 -9.80 -16.69
C PHE A 163 6.69 -9.74 -15.49
N GLU A 164 7.81 -9.05 -15.64
CA GLU A 164 8.86 -9.01 -14.64
C GLU A 164 8.49 -8.12 -13.43
N LEU A 165 9.12 -6.97 -13.31
CA LEU A 165 9.00 -6.09 -12.16
C LEU A 165 7.68 -5.34 -12.11
N ASP A 166 7.10 -5.03 -13.28
CA ASP A 166 5.83 -4.29 -13.40
C ASP A 166 4.69 -5.02 -12.70
N ALA A 167 4.64 -6.36 -12.79
CA ALA A 167 3.62 -7.16 -12.14
C ALA A 167 3.64 -7.04 -10.61
N VAL A 168 4.84 -6.96 -10.02
CA VAL A 168 5.00 -6.81 -8.58
C VAL A 168 4.50 -5.44 -8.13
N VAL A 169 4.87 -4.39 -8.88
CA VAL A 169 4.45 -3.01 -8.61
C VAL A 169 2.94 -2.85 -8.80
N LEU A 170 2.36 -3.42 -9.85
CA LEU A 170 0.91 -3.46 -10.06
C LEU A 170 0.19 -4.21 -8.93
N GLY A 171 0.79 -5.27 -8.38
CA GLY A 171 0.29 -5.96 -7.21
C GLY A 171 0.17 -5.05 -5.98
N VAL A 172 1.10 -4.11 -5.79
CA VAL A 172 1.02 -3.10 -4.72
C VAL A 172 -0.15 -2.16 -4.95
N VAL A 173 -0.32 -1.65 -6.18
CA VAL A 173 -1.46 -0.80 -6.56
C VAL A 173 -2.78 -1.53 -6.35
N LEU A 174 -2.85 -2.79 -6.75
CA LEU A 174 -4.03 -3.63 -6.59
C LEU A 174 -4.38 -3.83 -5.11
N SER A 175 -3.39 -4.16 -4.26
CA SER A 175 -3.63 -4.32 -2.82
C SER A 175 -4.15 -3.05 -2.17
N ALA A 176 -3.62 -1.89 -2.56
CA ALA A 176 -4.08 -0.59 -2.08
C ALA A 176 -5.52 -0.29 -2.52
N SER A 177 -5.87 -0.63 -3.76
CA SER A 177 -7.23 -0.42 -4.30
C SER A 177 -8.25 -1.35 -3.67
N VAL A 178 -7.90 -2.61 -3.40
CA VAL A 178 -8.80 -3.58 -2.73
C VAL A 178 -9.08 -3.18 -1.29
N LYS A 179 -8.15 -2.55 -0.59
CA LYS A 179 -8.38 -2.03 0.77
C LYS A 179 -9.36 -0.86 0.84
N LEU A 180 -9.65 -0.24 -0.30
CA LEU A 180 -10.57 0.90 -0.40
C LEU A 180 -12.03 0.45 -0.59
N LEU A 181 -12.25 -0.80 -1.03
CA LEU A 181 -13.55 -1.42 -1.23
C LEU A 181 -14.07 -2.06 0.06
#